data_2c17ccf43315ec8cc00a6a1715a51e90
#
_entry.id   2c17ccf43315ec8cc00a6a1715a51e90
#
_cell.length_a   1.000
_cell.length_b   1.000
_cell.length_c   1.000
_cell.angle_alpha   90.00
_cell.angle_beta   90.00
_cell.angle_gamma   90.00
#
_symmetry.space_group_name_H-M   'P 1'
#
loop_
_entity.id
_entity.type
_entity.pdbx_description
1 polymer ?
#
loop_
_entity_poly.entity_id
_entity_poly.type
_entity_poly.pdbx_seq_one_letter_code
_entity_poly.pdbx_strand_id
1 'polypeptide(L)'
;QGSNLYKSGASGGLPSLSLLDDVSNSGLGYTDEFLVEMGQQVEIKLKDFGFDVTITAVTPGPVVTQFEISLAPGIKVSQIMNLNKDLARALLVESVRIVDVIPGKPVIGLEIPNNNREMIGLKEILSSEVFSKAKSTLSMGLGKDINGLPIVVDLAKMPHLLVAGATGMGKSVGLNAIILSILYKASPEQVRFIMIDPKIVELASYADIPHLLTPVVTNMNEAASALWWCVNEMERRYSLLAKFSVRNIESFNEKQRRAKESGKPLLDPSFNPDNAKEGEQHSELEALPL
;
A
#
# COMPACT_ATOMS: atom_id res chain seq x y z
N GLN A 1 26.72 6.70 13.35
CA GLN A 1 27.29 5.77 12.33
C GLN A 1 26.32 5.47 11.18
N GLY A 2 25.25 6.28 10.96
CA GLY A 2 24.24 6.09 9.91
C GLY A 2 24.46 6.85 8.59
N SER A 3 25.55 7.62 8.44
CA SER A 3 25.70 8.56 7.32
C SER A 3 26.37 7.99 6.06
N ASN A 4 26.71 6.70 6.01
CA ASN A 4 27.49 6.13 4.91
C ASN A 4 26.69 5.23 3.93
N LEU A 5 25.43 4.89 4.22
CA LEU A 5 24.65 4.01 3.35
C LEU A 5 24.20 4.68 2.03
N TYR A 6 24.12 6.01 2.01
CA TYR A 6 23.76 6.78 0.81
C TYR A 6 24.93 7.32 0.01
N LYS A 7 26.17 7.29 0.56
CA LYS A 7 27.36 7.76 -0.17
C LYS A 7 27.91 6.78 -1.20
N SER A 8 27.48 5.53 -1.21
CA SER A 8 27.85 4.56 -2.25
C SER A 8 26.95 4.58 -3.49
N GLY A 9 25.92 5.43 -3.53
CA GLY A 9 24.99 5.61 -4.65
C GLY A 9 25.12 6.97 -5.32
N ALA A 10 26.33 7.36 -5.73
CA ALA A 10 26.53 8.53 -6.60
C ALA A 10 26.04 8.31 -8.05
N SER A 11 25.33 7.23 -8.30
CA SER A 11 24.52 7.00 -9.52
C SER A 11 23.13 6.63 -9.01
N GLY A 12 22.14 7.50 -9.18
CA GLY A 12 20.74 7.45 -8.70
C GLY A 12 20.00 6.11 -8.70
N GLY A 13 20.58 5.10 -8.09
CA GLY A 13 20.02 3.74 -8.00
C GLY A 13 19.08 3.60 -6.80
N LEU A 14 18.01 2.82 -7.00
CA LEU A 14 17.08 2.44 -5.94
C LEU A 14 17.79 1.59 -4.88
N PRO A 15 17.31 1.57 -3.61
CA PRO A 15 17.86 0.72 -2.57
C PRO A 15 17.82 -0.77 -2.96
N SER A 16 18.83 -1.53 -2.54
CA SER A 16 18.85 -2.97 -2.78
C SER A 16 17.86 -3.69 -1.87
N LEU A 17 17.10 -4.64 -2.41
CA LEU A 17 16.23 -5.53 -1.63
C LEU A 17 16.99 -6.36 -0.58
N SER A 18 18.32 -6.49 -0.69
CA SER A 18 19.16 -7.16 0.31
C SER A 18 19.23 -6.43 1.65
N LEU A 19 18.77 -5.17 1.72
CA LEU A 19 18.66 -4.41 2.97
C LEU A 19 17.45 -4.82 3.81
N LEU A 20 16.52 -5.57 3.23
CA LEU A 20 15.34 -6.09 3.92
C LEU A 20 15.59 -7.51 4.40
N ASP A 21 15.10 -7.81 5.59
CA ASP A 21 15.23 -9.13 6.18
C ASP A 21 14.41 -10.18 5.41
N ASP A 22 14.94 -11.39 5.36
CA ASP A 22 14.21 -12.56 4.92
C ASP A 22 13.38 -13.10 6.08
N VAL A 23 12.10 -13.33 5.85
CA VAL A 23 11.25 -14.02 6.82
C VAL A 23 11.32 -15.51 6.56
N SER A 24 11.88 -16.26 7.50
CA SER A 24 11.85 -17.73 7.46
C SER A 24 10.46 -18.18 7.93
N ASN A 25 9.57 -18.48 6.99
CA ASN A 25 8.38 -19.25 7.28
C ASN A 25 8.79 -20.71 7.42
N SER A 26 8.99 -21.16 8.64
CA SER A 26 9.14 -22.59 8.94
C SER A 26 7.79 -23.25 8.69
N GLY A 27 7.60 -23.74 7.47
CA GLY A 27 6.54 -24.56 6.90
C GLY A 27 5.47 -25.16 7.82
N LEU A 28 4.70 -24.28 8.47
CA LEU A 28 3.59 -24.64 9.34
C LEU A 28 2.25 -24.50 8.59
N GLY A 29 2.25 -24.92 7.32
CA GLY A 29 0.99 -25.14 6.62
C GLY A 29 0.19 -26.24 7.34
N TYR A 30 -1.11 -26.08 7.42
CA TYR A 30 -1.97 -27.16 7.86
C TYR A 30 -1.86 -28.35 6.91
N THR A 31 -1.86 -29.58 7.46
CA THR A 31 -1.96 -30.79 6.63
C THR A 31 -3.36 -30.90 6.03
N ASP A 32 -3.49 -31.60 4.91
CA ASP A 32 -4.80 -31.80 4.28
C ASP A 32 -5.78 -32.51 5.22
N GLU A 33 -5.28 -33.47 6.03
CA GLU A 33 -6.09 -34.18 7.02
C GLU A 33 -6.64 -33.20 8.08
N PHE A 34 -5.81 -32.29 8.58
CA PHE A 34 -6.25 -31.30 9.57
C PHE A 34 -7.30 -30.34 8.99
N LEU A 35 -7.15 -29.91 7.73
CA LEU A 35 -8.10 -29.06 7.04
C LEU A 35 -9.47 -29.75 6.85
N VAL A 36 -9.45 -31.03 6.52
CA VAL A 36 -10.67 -31.85 6.41
C VAL A 36 -11.35 -31.99 7.77
N GLU A 37 -10.61 -32.28 8.83
CA GLU A 37 -11.13 -32.39 10.18
C GLU A 37 -11.75 -31.06 10.65
N MET A 38 -11.06 -29.94 10.42
CA MET A 38 -11.59 -28.60 10.72
C MET A 38 -12.88 -28.32 9.96
N GLY A 39 -12.93 -28.69 8.68
CA GLY A 39 -14.14 -28.57 7.87
C GLY A 39 -15.32 -29.34 8.46
N GLN A 40 -15.12 -30.59 8.84
CA GLN A 40 -16.14 -31.40 9.51
C GLN A 40 -16.61 -30.77 10.83
N GLN A 41 -15.70 -30.23 11.63
CA GLN A 41 -16.08 -29.52 12.85
C GLN A 41 -16.95 -28.28 12.56
N VAL A 42 -16.66 -27.53 11.50
CA VAL A 42 -17.49 -26.39 11.09
C VAL A 42 -18.91 -26.84 10.70
N GLU A 43 -19.05 -27.94 9.90
CA GLU A 43 -20.35 -28.49 9.52
C GLU A 43 -21.15 -28.96 10.75
N ILE A 44 -20.50 -29.69 11.66
CA ILE A 44 -21.14 -30.19 12.90
C ILE A 44 -21.64 -29.00 13.72
N LYS A 45 -20.81 -27.97 13.92
CA LYS A 45 -21.20 -26.81 14.75
C LYS A 45 -22.34 -26.01 14.10
N LEU A 46 -22.33 -25.82 12.78
CA LEU A 46 -23.46 -25.17 12.10
C LEU A 46 -24.73 -26.00 12.20
N LYS A 47 -24.62 -27.31 12.12
CA LYS A 47 -25.77 -28.23 12.32
C LYS A 47 -26.31 -28.19 13.74
N ASP A 48 -25.44 -28.06 14.77
CA ASP A 48 -25.86 -27.87 16.16
C ASP A 48 -26.68 -26.56 16.33
N PHE A 49 -26.41 -25.55 15.55
CA PHE A 49 -27.20 -24.31 15.46
C PHE A 49 -28.45 -24.40 14.56
N GLY A 50 -28.73 -25.56 14.00
CA GLY A 50 -29.91 -25.81 13.16
C GLY A 50 -29.72 -25.46 11.68
N PHE A 51 -28.49 -25.29 11.20
CA PHE A 51 -28.18 -25.00 9.80
C PHE A 51 -27.58 -26.24 9.12
N ASP A 52 -28.29 -26.74 8.11
CA ASP A 52 -27.79 -27.80 7.25
C ASP A 52 -26.94 -27.21 6.13
N VAL A 53 -25.63 -27.49 6.17
CA VAL A 53 -24.63 -26.90 5.30
C VAL A 53 -23.64 -27.96 4.84
N THR A 54 -22.97 -27.68 3.71
CA THR A 54 -21.91 -28.56 3.18
C THR A 54 -20.70 -27.71 2.81
N ILE A 55 -19.51 -28.10 3.27
CA ILE A 55 -18.27 -27.47 2.85
C ILE A 55 -17.89 -27.99 1.48
N THR A 56 -17.78 -27.08 0.52
CA THR A 56 -17.46 -27.39 -0.88
C THR A 56 -15.97 -27.25 -1.21
N ALA A 57 -15.27 -26.35 -0.50
CA ALA A 57 -13.83 -26.16 -0.64
C ALA A 57 -13.24 -25.57 0.64
N VAL A 58 -11.95 -25.82 0.86
CA VAL A 58 -11.16 -25.22 1.92
C VAL A 58 -9.90 -24.61 1.31
N THR A 59 -9.67 -23.34 1.58
CA THR A 59 -8.50 -22.61 1.08
C THR A 59 -7.69 -22.12 2.28
N PRO A 60 -6.57 -22.78 2.59
CA PRO A 60 -5.65 -22.33 3.62
C PRO A 60 -4.89 -21.10 3.12
N GLY A 61 -4.95 -20.01 3.87
CA GLY A 61 -4.18 -18.79 3.62
C GLY A 61 -3.11 -18.60 4.69
N PRO A 62 -2.28 -17.55 4.55
CA PRO A 62 -1.17 -17.30 5.48
C PRO A 62 -1.64 -16.88 6.89
N VAL A 63 -2.81 -16.28 7.01
CA VAL A 63 -3.33 -15.73 8.27
C VAL A 63 -4.68 -16.33 8.63
N VAL A 64 -5.52 -16.61 7.65
CA VAL A 64 -6.86 -17.18 7.81
C VAL A 64 -7.04 -18.36 6.85
N THR A 65 -7.84 -19.34 7.27
CA THR A 65 -8.34 -20.40 6.40
C THR A 65 -9.77 -20.09 6.03
N GLN A 66 -10.10 -20.10 4.73
CA GLN A 66 -11.45 -19.88 4.22
C GLN A 66 -12.10 -21.21 3.88
N PHE A 67 -13.31 -21.42 4.43
CA PHE A 67 -14.20 -22.52 4.13
C PHE A 67 -15.33 -22.02 3.21
N GLU A 68 -15.47 -22.59 2.04
CA GLU A 68 -16.59 -22.31 1.15
C GLU A 68 -17.77 -23.20 1.54
N ILE A 69 -18.89 -22.59 1.88
CA ILE A 69 -20.06 -23.27 2.46
C ILE A 69 -21.25 -23.13 1.53
N SER A 70 -21.79 -24.27 1.11
CA SER A 70 -23.09 -24.34 0.42
C SER A 70 -24.19 -24.46 1.46
N LEU A 71 -25.24 -23.67 1.31
CA LEU A 71 -26.40 -23.64 2.20
C LEU A 71 -27.53 -24.48 1.65
N ALA A 72 -28.19 -25.25 2.50
CA ALA A 72 -29.42 -25.94 2.11
C ALA A 72 -30.52 -24.94 1.72
N PRO A 73 -31.47 -25.35 0.81
CA PRO A 73 -32.56 -24.49 0.41
C PRO A 73 -33.37 -23.95 1.60
N GLY A 74 -33.64 -22.64 1.59
CA GLY A 74 -34.41 -21.97 2.62
C GLY A 74 -33.56 -21.31 3.74
N ILE A 75 -32.28 -21.58 3.80
CA ILE A 75 -31.37 -20.93 4.77
C ILE A 75 -30.95 -19.56 4.20
N LYS A 76 -31.15 -18.49 4.98
CA LYS A 76 -30.72 -17.14 4.63
C LYS A 76 -29.33 -16.86 5.20
N VAL A 77 -28.46 -16.27 4.38
CA VAL A 77 -27.08 -15.90 4.76
C VAL A 77 -27.06 -15.03 6.03
N SER A 78 -28.00 -14.09 6.15
CA SER A 78 -28.11 -13.21 7.32
C SER A 78 -28.32 -13.97 8.64
N GLN A 79 -28.93 -15.14 8.63
CA GLN A 79 -29.10 -15.96 9.83
C GLN A 79 -27.75 -16.50 10.32
N ILE A 80 -26.89 -16.94 9.40
CA ILE A 80 -25.54 -17.43 9.74
C ILE A 80 -24.65 -16.26 10.15
N MET A 81 -24.75 -15.11 9.47
CA MET A 81 -23.97 -13.91 9.87
C MET A 81 -24.22 -13.48 11.31
N ASN A 82 -25.43 -13.65 11.82
CA ASN A 82 -25.76 -13.31 13.20
C ASN A 82 -25.10 -14.25 14.23
N LEU A 83 -24.59 -15.40 13.80
CA LEU A 83 -23.94 -16.39 14.67
C LEU A 83 -22.43 -16.20 14.80
N ASN A 84 -21.84 -15.16 14.26
CA ASN A 84 -20.38 -14.95 14.27
C ASN A 84 -19.74 -15.21 15.64
N LYS A 85 -20.31 -14.63 16.71
CA LYS A 85 -19.78 -14.76 18.08
C LYS A 85 -20.00 -16.15 18.64
N ASP A 86 -21.12 -16.75 18.36
CA ASP A 86 -21.47 -18.08 18.86
C ASP A 86 -20.65 -19.16 18.15
N LEU A 87 -20.44 -19.00 16.85
CA LEU A 87 -19.53 -19.84 16.06
C LEU A 87 -18.07 -19.72 16.56
N ALA A 88 -17.57 -18.50 16.77
CA ALA A 88 -16.23 -18.30 17.28
C ALA A 88 -16.02 -19.02 18.63
N ARG A 89 -17.00 -18.92 19.53
CA ARG A 89 -16.97 -19.62 20.82
C ARG A 89 -17.06 -21.15 20.64
N ALA A 90 -17.93 -21.63 19.76
CA ALA A 90 -18.12 -23.07 19.54
C ALA A 90 -16.90 -23.73 18.86
N LEU A 91 -16.17 -22.97 18.04
CA LEU A 91 -14.95 -23.40 17.36
C LEU A 91 -13.67 -23.10 18.17
N LEU A 92 -13.79 -22.50 19.36
CA LEU A 92 -12.68 -22.12 20.24
C LEU A 92 -11.64 -21.20 19.58
N VAL A 93 -12.11 -20.27 18.73
CA VAL A 93 -11.28 -19.27 18.04
C VAL A 93 -11.62 -17.86 18.48
N GLU A 94 -10.70 -16.91 18.31
CA GLU A 94 -10.88 -15.51 18.73
C GLU A 94 -12.07 -14.83 18.02
N SER A 95 -12.22 -15.12 16.74
CA SER A 95 -13.28 -14.55 15.90
C SER A 95 -13.48 -15.41 14.66
N VAL A 96 -14.65 -15.28 14.03
CA VAL A 96 -14.90 -15.78 12.68
C VAL A 96 -15.45 -14.64 11.83
N ARG A 97 -15.17 -14.67 10.52
CA ARG A 97 -15.73 -13.73 9.57
C ARG A 97 -16.52 -14.48 8.52
N ILE A 98 -17.75 -14.04 8.30
CA ILE A 98 -18.60 -14.59 7.23
C ILE A 98 -18.56 -13.63 6.06
N VAL A 99 -18.19 -14.15 4.89
CA VAL A 99 -18.19 -13.48 3.59
C VAL A 99 -19.43 -13.94 2.85
N ASP A 100 -20.40 -13.07 2.71
CA ASP A 100 -21.72 -13.37 2.15
C ASP A 100 -21.72 -13.65 0.66
N VAL A 101 -20.75 -13.15 -0.09
CA VAL A 101 -20.63 -13.34 -1.53
C VAL A 101 -19.20 -13.70 -1.93
N ILE A 102 -19.03 -14.86 -2.53
CA ILE A 102 -17.80 -15.22 -3.24
C ILE A 102 -18.05 -15.05 -4.75
N PRO A 103 -17.33 -14.16 -5.45
CA PRO A 103 -17.58 -13.91 -6.86
C PRO A 103 -17.54 -15.17 -7.71
N GLY A 104 -18.61 -15.39 -8.50
CA GLY A 104 -18.71 -16.54 -9.41
C GLY A 104 -19.11 -17.86 -8.76
N LYS A 105 -19.41 -17.89 -7.45
CA LYS A 105 -19.82 -19.12 -6.75
C LYS A 105 -21.10 -18.92 -5.93
N PRO A 106 -22.04 -19.90 -5.93
CA PRO A 106 -23.26 -19.83 -5.13
C PRO A 106 -23.03 -20.31 -3.68
N VAL A 107 -21.94 -19.88 -3.06
CA VAL A 107 -21.53 -20.27 -1.71
C VAL A 107 -21.16 -19.04 -0.87
N ILE A 108 -21.15 -19.19 0.45
CA ILE A 108 -20.61 -18.20 1.37
C ILE A 108 -19.21 -18.63 1.83
N GLY A 109 -18.39 -17.68 2.27
CA GLY A 109 -17.10 -17.94 2.88
C GLY A 109 -17.17 -17.83 4.40
N LEU A 110 -16.56 -18.77 5.11
CA LEU A 110 -16.27 -18.67 6.53
C LEU A 110 -14.77 -18.60 6.70
N GLU A 111 -14.27 -17.47 7.16
CA GLU A 111 -12.84 -17.25 7.43
C GLU A 111 -12.57 -17.48 8.92
N ILE A 112 -11.64 -18.39 9.20
CA ILE A 112 -11.20 -18.73 10.56
C ILE A 112 -9.72 -18.38 10.67
N PRO A 113 -9.31 -17.58 11.69
CA PRO A 113 -7.91 -17.25 11.93
C PRO A 113 -7.07 -18.50 12.19
N ASN A 114 -5.92 -18.57 11.57
CA ASN A 114 -4.97 -19.65 11.79
C ASN A 114 -4.36 -19.55 13.21
N ASN A 115 -4.19 -20.67 13.88
CA ASN A 115 -3.48 -20.71 15.16
C ASN A 115 -2.01 -20.30 15.00
N ASN A 116 -1.38 -20.76 13.92
CA ASN A 116 -0.03 -20.36 13.52
C ASN A 116 -0.11 -19.49 12.28
N ARG A 117 -0.03 -18.17 12.50
CA ARG A 117 -0.06 -17.18 11.41
C ARG A 117 1.32 -17.07 10.78
N GLU A 118 1.40 -17.06 9.46
CA GLU A 118 2.64 -16.77 8.75
C GLU A 118 2.96 -15.28 8.88
N MET A 119 4.23 -14.98 9.11
CA MET A 119 4.72 -13.62 9.02
C MET A 119 4.98 -13.28 7.55
N ILE A 120 4.32 -12.23 7.06
CA ILE A 120 4.47 -11.77 5.69
C ILE A 120 5.59 -10.72 5.65
N GLY A 121 6.71 -11.06 5.03
CA GLY A 121 7.86 -10.17 4.88
C GLY A 121 7.64 -9.13 3.79
N LEU A 122 8.01 -7.87 4.06
CA LEU A 122 7.96 -6.81 3.05
C LEU A 122 8.83 -7.15 1.84
N LYS A 123 10.02 -7.73 2.05
CA LYS A 123 10.92 -8.17 0.98
C LYS A 123 10.24 -9.10 -0.02
N GLU A 124 9.46 -10.04 0.47
CA GLU A 124 8.72 -10.98 -0.38
C GLU A 124 7.74 -10.25 -1.30
N ILE A 125 7.00 -9.28 -0.76
CA ILE A 125 6.04 -8.49 -1.54
C ILE A 125 6.75 -7.62 -2.57
N LEU A 126 7.82 -6.91 -2.19
CA LEU A 126 8.57 -6.04 -3.08
C LEU A 126 9.37 -6.81 -4.15
N SER A 127 9.76 -8.05 -3.87
CA SER A 127 10.41 -8.94 -4.84
C SER A 127 9.45 -9.60 -5.81
N SER A 128 8.14 -9.50 -5.58
CA SER A 128 7.14 -10.16 -6.41
C SER A 128 7.10 -9.59 -7.84
N GLU A 129 6.70 -10.44 -8.77
CA GLU A 129 6.52 -10.05 -10.16
C GLU A 129 5.43 -8.97 -10.32
N VAL A 130 4.40 -9.02 -9.46
CA VAL A 130 3.31 -8.04 -9.45
C VAL A 130 3.85 -6.65 -9.10
N PHE A 131 4.72 -6.54 -8.08
CA PHE A 131 5.34 -5.27 -7.71
C PHE A 131 6.34 -4.79 -8.75
N SER A 132 7.21 -5.65 -9.25
CA SER A 132 8.24 -5.27 -10.23
C SER A 132 7.62 -4.76 -11.55
N LYS A 133 6.55 -5.40 -12.04
CA LYS A 133 5.83 -5.02 -13.26
C LYS A 133 4.87 -3.82 -13.09
N ALA A 134 4.58 -3.40 -11.87
CA ALA A 134 3.74 -2.24 -11.61
C ALA A 134 4.40 -0.98 -12.18
N LYS A 135 3.68 -0.24 -13.03
CA LYS A 135 4.23 0.92 -13.76
C LYS A 135 4.29 2.19 -12.93
N SER A 136 3.38 2.35 -11.99
CA SER A 136 3.31 3.55 -11.15
C SER A 136 4.47 3.61 -10.17
N THR A 137 5.09 4.76 -10.05
CA THR A 137 6.11 5.08 -9.03
C THR A 137 5.52 5.16 -7.62
N LEU A 138 4.19 5.28 -7.52
CA LEU A 138 3.43 5.26 -6.26
C LEU A 138 2.80 3.88 -5.97
N SER A 139 3.36 2.80 -6.58
CA SER A 139 2.95 1.44 -6.26
C SER A 139 3.39 1.06 -4.85
N MET A 140 2.49 0.48 -4.07
CA MET A 140 2.76 0.04 -2.71
C MET A 140 2.31 -1.41 -2.49
N GLY A 141 3.13 -2.18 -1.78
CA GLY A 141 2.82 -3.52 -1.36
C GLY A 141 2.02 -3.50 -0.06
N LEU A 142 0.81 -4.06 -0.08
CA LEU A 142 -0.06 -4.12 1.10
C LEU A 142 0.09 -5.42 1.90
N GLY A 143 0.57 -6.49 1.27
CA GLY A 143 0.67 -7.81 1.88
C GLY A 143 0.24 -8.91 0.92
N LYS A 144 -0.39 -9.95 1.44
CA LYS A 144 -0.95 -11.07 0.69
C LYS A 144 -2.47 -11.14 0.86
N ASP A 145 -3.16 -11.65 -0.16
CA ASP A 145 -4.57 -12.01 -0.05
C ASP A 145 -4.74 -13.33 0.72
N ILE A 146 -5.99 -13.80 0.83
CA ILE A 146 -6.33 -15.07 1.49
C ILE A 146 -5.72 -16.30 0.80
N ASN A 147 -5.34 -16.19 -0.48
CA ASN A 147 -4.69 -17.25 -1.25
C ASN A 147 -3.15 -17.18 -1.18
N GLY A 148 -2.61 -16.23 -0.40
CA GLY A 148 -1.17 -16.00 -0.31
C GLY A 148 -0.56 -15.22 -1.47
N LEU A 149 -1.37 -14.64 -2.36
CA LEU A 149 -0.89 -13.86 -3.50
C LEU A 149 -0.57 -12.42 -3.10
N PRO A 150 0.55 -11.83 -3.58
CA PRO A 150 0.92 -10.46 -3.28
C PRO A 150 -0.13 -9.45 -3.77
N ILE A 151 -0.54 -8.54 -2.89
CA ILE A 151 -1.42 -7.41 -3.21
C ILE A 151 -0.59 -6.15 -3.35
N VAL A 152 -0.62 -5.59 -4.57
CA VAL A 152 0.03 -4.32 -4.92
C VAL A 152 -1.02 -3.35 -5.43
N VAL A 153 -1.03 -2.16 -4.88
CA VAL A 153 -1.99 -1.09 -5.25
C VAL A 153 -1.25 0.19 -5.62
N ASP A 154 -1.93 1.07 -6.32
CA ASP A 154 -1.39 2.35 -6.77
C ASP A 154 -1.98 3.49 -5.94
N LEU A 155 -1.14 4.16 -5.15
CA LEU A 155 -1.55 5.30 -4.31
C LEU A 155 -2.10 6.46 -5.14
N ALA A 156 -1.64 6.65 -6.39
CA ALA A 156 -2.18 7.69 -7.27
C ALA A 156 -3.67 7.52 -7.56
N LYS A 157 -4.19 6.28 -7.48
CA LYS A 157 -5.63 5.97 -7.63
C LYS A 157 -6.42 6.11 -6.33
N MET A 158 -5.72 6.38 -5.23
CA MET A 158 -6.27 6.60 -3.89
C MET A 158 -5.71 7.91 -3.33
N PRO A 159 -6.04 9.08 -3.93
CA PRO A 159 -5.37 10.36 -3.64
C PRO A 159 -5.53 10.81 -2.18
N HIS A 160 -6.52 10.27 -1.47
CA HIS A 160 -6.77 10.51 -0.05
C HIS A 160 -6.97 9.17 0.64
N LEU A 161 -5.89 8.64 1.23
CA LEU A 161 -5.92 7.37 1.95
C LEU A 161 -5.96 7.62 3.47
N LEU A 162 -7.03 7.19 4.12
CA LEU A 162 -7.12 7.16 5.58
C LEU A 162 -6.68 5.79 6.08
N VAL A 163 -5.65 5.77 6.93
CA VAL A 163 -5.18 4.55 7.60
C VAL A 163 -5.49 4.65 9.09
N ALA A 164 -6.36 3.77 9.59
CA ALA A 164 -6.75 3.75 10.98
C ALA A 164 -6.56 2.34 11.58
N GLY A 165 -6.32 2.29 12.88
CA GLY A 165 -6.18 1.04 13.63
C GLY A 165 -6.01 1.31 15.11
N ALA A 166 -6.45 0.39 15.95
CA ALA A 166 -6.18 0.44 17.39
C ALA A 166 -4.68 0.26 17.67
N THR A 167 -4.25 0.64 18.85
CA THR A 167 -2.85 0.47 19.28
C THR A 167 -2.43 -1.00 19.17
N GLY A 168 -1.28 -1.25 18.56
CA GLY A 168 -0.76 -2.60 18.33
C GLY A 168 -1.34 -3.35 17.12
N MET A 169 -2.30 -2.77 16.39
CA MET A 169 -2.94 -3.42 15.22
C MET A 169 -2.18 -3.21 13.90
N GLY A 170 -0.92 -2.78 13.94
CA GLY A 170 -0.07 -2.70 12.76
C GLY A 170 -0.18 -1.42 11.93
N LYS A 171 -0.89 -0.36 12.40
CA LYS A 171 -0.99 0.93 11.67
C LYS A 171 0.38 1.48 11.29
N SER A 172 1.31 1.56 12.23
CA SER A 172 2.66 2.08 11.99
C SER A 172 3.47 1.16 11.08
N VAL A 173 3.30 -0.16 11.19
CA VAL A 173 3.92 -1.12 10.28
C VAL A 173 3.39 -0.94 8.86
N GLY A 174 2.07 -0.78 8.71
CA GLY A 174 1.44 -0.51 7.41
C GLY A 174 1.91 0.80 6.79
N LEU A 175 2.04 1.88 7.59
CA LEU A 175 2.57 3.16 7.13
C LEU A 175 4.03 3.03 6.65
N ASN A 176 4.86 2.32 7.41
CA ASN A 176 6.24 2.03 7.02
C ASN A 176 6.31 1.20 5.73
N ALA A 177 5.44 0.20 5.58
CA ALA A 177 5.38 -0.59 4.35
C ALA A 177 5.01 0.26 3.13
N ILE A 178 4.10 1.24 3.27
CA ILE A 178 3.73 2.19 2.22
C ILE A 178 4.95 3.06 1.84
N ILE A 179 5.58 3.71 2.82
CA ILE A 179 6.74 4.58 2.58
C ILE A 179 7.88 3.80 1.94
N LEU A 180 8.26 2.65 2.51
CA LEU A 180 9.32 1.81 1.97
C LEU A 180 9.00 1.31 0.56
N SER A 181 7.77 0.92 0.27
CA SER A 181 7.38 0.53 -1.09
C SER A 181 7.71 1.61 -2.11
N ILE A 182 7.43 2.88 -1.80
CA ILE A 182 7.72 4.01 -2.67
C ILE A 182 9.23 4.24 -2.76
N LEU A 183 9.97 4.19 -1.65
CA LEU A 183 11.43 4.36 -1.64
C LEU A 183 12.16 3.28 -2.44
N TYR A 184 11.63 2.06 -2.48
CA TYR A 184 12.15 0.96 -3.30
C TYR A 184 11.69 1.00 -4.76
N LYS A 185 10.77 1.91 -5.13
CA LYS A 185 10.18 2.01 -6.48
C LYS A 185 10.58 3.26 -7.23
N ALA A 186 10.80 4.36 -6.53
CA ALA A 186 10.98 5.69 -7.13
C ALA A 186 12.19 6.42 -6.57
N SER A 187 12.87 7.17 -7.43
CA SER A 187 13.95 8.08 -7.04
C SER A 187 13.40 9.41 -6.51
N PRO A 188 14.24 10.23 -5.85
CA PRO A 188 13.86 11.56 -5.37
C PRO A 188 13.39 12.52 -6.47
N GLU A 189 13.83 12.32 -7.71
CA GLU A 189 13.41 13.11 -8.86
C GLU A 189 12.00 12.72 -9.34
N GLN A 190 11.55 11.51 -9.00
CA GLN A 190 10.25 10.99 -9.42
C GLN A 190 9.17 11.22 -8.37
N VAL A 191 9.52 11.08 -7.07
CA VAL A 191 8.57 11.21 -5.96
C VAL A 191 9.19 12.02 -4.83
N ARG A 192 8.41 12.93 -4.27
CA ARG A 192 8.78 13.73 -3.11
C ARG A 192 7.80 13.54 -1.96
N PHE A 193 8.31 13.67 -0.74
CA PHE A 193 7.53 13.57 0.48
C PHE A 193 7.52 14.89 1.25
N ILE A 194 6.36 15.20 1.83
CA ILE A 194 6.21 16.06 2.98
C ILE A 194 5.66 15.18 4.10
N MET A 195 6.41 15.05 5.18
CA MET A 195 6.06 14.21 6.32
C MET A 195 5.73 15.09 7.52
N ILE A 196 4.57 14.86 8.14
CA ILE A 196 4.09 15.59 9.32
C ILE A 196 3.86 14.60 10.44
N ASP A 197 4.66 14.72 11.52
CA ASP A 197 4.60 13.86 12.70
C ASP A 197 4.59 14.68 13.99
N PRO A 198 3.42 15.18 14.43
CA PRO A 198 3.31 16.04 15.61
C PRO A 198 3.66 15.32 16.93
N LYS A 199 3.75 13.99 16.91
CA LYS A 199 4.10 13.18 18.09
C LYS A 199 5.58 12.79 18.15
N ILE A 200 6.33 12.98 17.06
CA ILE A 200 7.77 12.66 16.92
C ILE A 200 8.05 11.16 17.22
N VAL A 201 7.18 10.27 16.78
CA VAL A 201 7.24 8.84 17.13
C VAL A 201 7.36 7.94 15.91
N GLU A 202 6.63 8.24 14.83
CA GLU A 202 6.45 7.29 13.73
C GLU A 202 7.38 7.59 12.55
N LEU A 203 7.70 8.86 12.25
CA LEU A 203 8.42 9.28 11.04
C LEU A 203 9.86 9.78 11.28
N ALA A 204 10.33 9.78 12.51
CA ALA A 204 11.68 10.28 12.85
C ALA A 204 12.81 9.51 12.14
N SER A 205 12.61 8.21 11.86
CA SER A 205 13.59 7.38 11.12
C SER A 205 13.77 7.78 9.65
N TYR A 206 12.88 8.59 9.11
CA TYR A 206 12.91 9.07 7.73
C TYR A 206 13.51 10.48 7.57
N ALA A 207 14.02 11.10 8.66
CA ALA A 207 14.46 12.49 8.66
C ALA A 207 15.52 12.84 7.60
N ASP A 208 16.35 11.87 7.22
CA ASP A 208 17.50 12.08 6.32
C ASP A 208 17.30 11.51 4.91
N ILE A 209 16.09 11.08 4.54
CA ILE A 209 15.85 10.53 3.19
C ILE A 209 15.87 11.65 2.15
N PRO A 210 16.51 11.41 0.97
CA PRO A 210 16.63 12.46 -0.07
C PRO A 210 15.30 12.83 -0.75
N HIS A 211 14.25 12.06 -0.51
CA HIS A 211 12.91 12.31 -1.04
C HIS A 211 12.16 13.43 -0.31
N LEU A 212 12.61 13.85 0.88
CA LEU A 212 11.95 14.92 1.62
C LEU A 212 12.11 16.28 0.94
N LEU A 213 11.02 17.03 0.84
CA LEU A 213 11.01 18.43 0.42
C LEU A 213 11.40 19.39 1.57
N THR A 214 11.10 18.99 2.79
CA THR A 214 11.42 19.70 4.03
C THR A 214 11.71 18.67 5.11
N PRO A 215 12.47 19.00 6.16
CA PRO A 215 12.59 18.13 7.33
C PRO A 215 11.22 17.66 7.82
N VAL A 216 11.17 16.53 8.51
CA VAL A 216 9.91 16.04 9.09
C VAL A 216 9.30 17.11 9.98
N VAL A 217 8.10 17.54 9.65
CA VAL A 217 7.40 18.65 10.33
C VAL A 217 6.79 18.14 11.61
N THR A 218 7.16 18.72 12.72
CA THR A 218 6.68 18.33 14.07
C THR A 218 5.82 19.42 14.73
N ASN A 219 5.88 20.64 14.23
CA ASN A 219 5.13 21.78 14.73
C ASN A 219 3.85 21.99 13.91
N MET A 220 2.72 22.21 14.59
CA MET A 220 1.41 22.38 13.94
C MET A 220 1.31 23.63 13.05
N ASN A 221 2.02 24.73 13.40
CA ASN A 221 2.05 25.93 12.56
C ASN A 221 2.82 25.70 11.26
N GLU A 222 3.95 24.97 11.36
CA GLU A 222 4.71 24.57 10.19
C GLU A 222 3.94 23.57 9.33
N ALA A 223 3.17 22.67 9.94
CA ALA A 223 2.28 21.75 9.22
C ALA A 223 1.22 22.53 8.39
N ALA A 224 0.59 23.55 8.98
CA ALA A 224 -0.33 24.41 8.25
C ALA A 224 0.36 25.11 7.08
N SER A 225 1.58 25.64 7.30
CA SER A 225 2.37 26.28 6.24
C SER A 225 2.75 25.32 5.12
N ALA A 226 3.13 24.08 5.45
CA ALA A 226 3.42 23.04 4.47
C ALA A 226 2.19 22.70 3.61
N LEU A 227 1.01 22.61 4.22
CA LEU A 227 -0.24 22.37 3.48
C LEU A 227 -0.60 23.55 2.56
N TRP A 228 -0.42 24.78 3.02
CA TRP A 228 -0.59 25.97 2.18
C TRP A 228 0.37 25.98 0.99
N TRP A 229 1.62 25.58 1.24
CA TRP A 229 2.59 25.44 0.16
C TRP A 229 2.13 24.40 -0.87
N CYS A 230 1.58 23.26 -0.44
CA CYS A 230 1.05 22.24 -1.36
C CYS A 230 -0.07 22.82 -2.26
N VAL A 231 -0.97 23.63 -1.69
CA VAL A 231 -2.03 24.27 -2.48
C VAL A 231 -1.45 25.20 -3.54
N ASN A 232 -0.51 26.06 -3.15
CA ASN A 232 0.14 27.00 -4.08
C ASN A 232 0.92 26.25 -5.17
N GLU A 233 1.63 25.19 -4.82
CA GLU A 233 2.35 24.34 -5.79
C GLU A 233 1.39 23.63 -6.75
N MET A 234 0.26 23.15 -6.26
CA MET A 234 -0.79 22.58 -7.09
C MET A 234 -1.30 23.59 -8.11
N GLU A 235 -1.60 24.81 -7.70
CA GLU A 235 -2.06 25.90 -8.59
C GLU A 235 -0.99 26.27 -9.61
N ARG A 236 0.27 26.35 -9.19
CA ARG A 236 1.40 26.56 -10.09
C ARG A 236 1.48 25.47 -11.15
N ARG A 237 1.36 24.19 -10.76
CA ARG A 237 1.35 23.04 -11.68
C ARG A 237 0.17 23.09 -12.63
N TYR A 238 -1.04 23.43 -12.18
CA TYR A 238 -2.19 23.62 -13.07
C TYR A 238 -1.92 24.69 -14.12
N SER A 239 -1.33 25.81 -13.72
CA SER A 239 -0.95 26.89 -14.65
C SER A 239 0.07 26.41 -15.70
N LEU A 240 1.08 25.62 -15.30
CA LEU A 240 2.04 25.02 -16.22
C LEU A 240 1.37 24.05 -17.19
N LEU A 241 0.55 23.13 -16.67
CA LEU A 241 -0.16 22.15 -17.52
C LEU A 241 -1.03 22.84 -18.56
N ALA A 242 -1.74 23.90 -18.17
CA ALA A 242 -2.56 24.70 -19.06
C ALA A 242 -1.72 25.40 -20.16
N LYS A 243 -0.60 26.06 -19.77
CA LYS A 243 0.29 26.75 -20.72
C LYS A 243 0.92 25.81 -21.73
N PHE A 244 1.26 24.59 -21.32
CA PHE A 244 1.82 23.58 -22.22
C PHE A 244 0.76 22.69 -22.89
N SER A 245 -0.54 22.96 -22.67
CA SER A 245 -1.67 22.22 -23.28
C SER A 245 -1.60 20.72 -23.01
N VAL A 246 -1.25 20.35 -21.79
CA VAL A 246 -1.23 18.95 -21.30
C VAL A 246 -2.22 18.76 -20.15
N ARG A 247 -2.69 17.51 -19.94
CA ARG A 247 -3.77 17.23 -18.98
C ARG A 247 -3.31 16.71 -17.63
N ASN A 248 -2.09 16.18 -17.56
CA ASN A 248 -1.54 15.56 -16.35
C ASN A 248 -0.02 15.68 -16.30
N ILE A 249 0.55 15.38 -15.14
CA ILE A 249 2.00 15.45 -14.90
C ILE A 249 2.77 14.51 -15.82
N GLU A 250 2.27 13.30 -16.08
CA GLU A 250 2.94 12.32 -16.95
C GLU A 250 3.12 12.89 -18.37
N SER A 251 2.06 13.47 -18.93
CA SER A 251 2.11 14.11 -20.25
C SER A 251 3.04 15.32 -20.27
N PHE A 252 3.11 16.08 -19.17
CA PHE A 252 4.04 17.20 -19.04
C PHE A 252 5.48 16.68 -19.02
N ASN A 253 5.78 15.71 -18.18
CA ASN A 253 7.12 15.14 -18.03
C ASN A 253 7.60 14.49 -19.32
N GLU A 254 6.72 13.81 -20.05
CA GLU A 254 7.04 13.26 -21.38
C GLU A 254 7.36 14.36 -22.38
N LYS A 255 6.59 15.46 -22.41
CA LYS A 255 6.84 16.62 -23.26
C LYS A 255 8.17 17.29 -22.91
N GLN A 256 8.45 17.47 -21.63
CA GLN A 256 9.71 18.04 -21.12
C GLN A 256 10.90 17.17 -21.53
N ARG A 257 10.82 15.85 -21.35
CA ARG A 257 11.86 14.91 -21.74
C ARG A 257 12.17 15.00 -23.24
N ARG A 258 11.15 14.97 -24.09
CA ARG A 258 11.31 15.11 -25.56
C ARG A 258 11.92 16.46 -25.95
N ALA A 259 11.51 17.53 -25.30
CA ALA A 259 12.05 18.87 -25.54
C ALA A 259 13.54 18.92 -25.19
N LYS A 260 13.94 18.36 -24.06
CA LYS A 260 15.35 18.26 -23.63
C LYS A 260 16.19 17.40 -24.58
N GLU A 261 15.67 16.24 -24.98
CA GLU A 261 16.34 15.35 -25.98
C GLU A 261 16.53 16.01 -27.33
N SER A 262 15.62 16.89 -27.74
CA SER A 262 15.72 17.65 -29.02
C SER A 262 16.60 18.89 -28.95
N GLY A 263 17.23 19.17 -27.79
CA GLY A 263 18.05 20.36 -27.57
C GLY A 263 17.26 21.67 -27.44
N LYS A 264 15.95 21.59 -27.23
CA LYS A 264 15.07 22.75 -27.02
C LYS A 264 14.27 22.57 -25.73
N PRO A 265 14.92 22.72 -24.56
CA PRO A 265 14.26 22.52 -23.28
C PRO A 265 13.07 23.45 -23.10
N LEU A 266 12.08 23.03 -22.34
CA LEU A 266 10.95 23.88 -21.97
C LEU A 266 11.45 24.94 -20.99
N LEU A 267 11.12 26.18 -21.25
CA LEU A 267 11.50 27.32 -20.42
C LEU A 267 10.33 27.72 -19.51
N ASP A 268 10.63 28.25 -18.33
CA ASP A 268 9.62 28.69 -17.39
C ASP A 268 8.80 29.87 -17.97
N PRO A 269 7.51 29.66 -18.25
CA PRO A 269 6.68 30.71 -18.88
C PRO A 269 6.32 31.85 -17.91
N SER A 270 6.70 31.78 -16.64
CA SER A 270 6.52 32.87 -15.68
C SER A 270 7.65 33.88 -15.71
N PHE A 271 8.78 33.56 -16.38
CA PHE A 271 9.89 34.47 -16.53
C PHE A 271 9.50 35.68 -17.37
N ASN A 272 9.68 36.87 -16.80
CA ASN A 272 9.46 38.16 -17.50
C ASN A 272 10.81 38.87 -17.62
N PRO A 273 11.35 39.00 -18.86
CA PRO A 273 12.62 39.69 -19.07
C PRO A 273 12.63 41.15 -18.55
N ASP A 274 11.47 41.82 -18.55
CA ASP A 274 11.37 43.24 -18.13
C ASP A 274 11.54 43.41 -16.62
N ASN A 275 11.32 42.35 -15.85
CA ASN A 275 11.45 42.32 -14.40
C ASN A 275 12.63 41.50 -13.91
N ALA A 276 13.40 40.93 -14.81
CA ALA A 276 14.55 40.10 -14.47
C ALA A 276 15.68 40.91 -13.83
N LYS A 277 16.26 40.38 -12.74
CA LYS A 277 17.45 40.99 -12.14
C LYS A 277 18.65 40.76 -13.06
N GLU A 278 19.64 41.67 -12.97
CA GLU A 278 20.85 41.60 -13.77
C GLU A 278 21.55 40.24 -13.58
N GLY A 279 21.69 39.47 -14.66
CA GLY A 279 22.25 38.10 -14.63
C GLY A 279 21.25 36.95 -14.46
N GLU A 280 19.97 37.23 -14.29
CA GLU A 280 18.91 36.20 -14.21
C GLU A 280 18.60 35.67 -15.61
N GLN A 281 18.83 34.39 -15.84
CA GLN A 281 18.53 33.73 -17.10
C GLN A 281 17.18 33.01 -17.02
N HIS A 282 16.52 32.87 -18.17
CA HIS A 282 15.32 32.06 -18.29
C HIS A 282 15.60 30.62 -17.88
N SER A 283 15.02 30.17 -16.78
CA SER A 283 15.27 28.83 -16.24
C SER A 283 14.60 27.75 -17.08
N GLU A 284 15.31 26.66 -17.27
CA GLU A 284 14.74 25.44 -17.84
C GLU A 284 13.81 24.77 -16.83
N LEU A 285 12.69 24.29 -17.34
CA LEU A 285 11.77 23.48 -16.52
C LEU A 285 12.30 22.05 -16.38
N GLU A 286 12.31 21.56 -15.17
CA GLU A 286 12.57 20.16 -14.88
C GLU A 286 11.30 19.33 -14.88
N ALA A 287 11.44 17.99 -14.88
CA ALA A 287 10.34 17.09 -14.69
C ALA A 287 9.69 17.33 -13.32
N LEU A 288 8.38 17.29 -13.25
CA LEU A 288 7.62 17.45 -12.01
C LEU A 288 7.56 16.12 -11.27
N PRO A 289 8.06 16.03 -10.03
CA PRO A 289 7.86 14.83 -9.20
C PRO A 289 6.40 14.70 -8.77
N LEU A 290 6.00 13.46 -8.47
CA LEU A 290 4.71 13.16 -7.81
C LEU A 290 4.79 13.45 -6.34
#